data_43a7b37270cbd4c8d8afe29593cb142b
#
_entry.id   43a7b37270cbd4c8d8afe29593cb142b
#
_cell.length_a   1.000
_cell.length_b   1.000
_cell.length_c   1.000
_cell.angle_alpha   90.00
_cell.angle_beta   90.00
_cell.angle_gamma   90.00
#
_symmetry.space_group_name_H-M   'P 1'
#
loop_
_entity.id
_entity.type
_entity.pdbx_description
1 polymer ?
#
loop_
_entity_poly.entity_id
_entity_poly.type
_entity_poly.pdbx_seq_one_letter_code
_entity_poly.pdbx_strand_id
1 'polypeptide(L)'
;MIAFLTQYLYGLGHSNRVKLLAENTAKYEDVVIINQLFKPPLKYSVPSVSFLEDFEVPQGKNPAAFIKNENLQNYRYAKFLETLDKYKVKTLVSEGFPFCRHNYAEELFKYFEECKRRDIKIVVSIRDFPWDDPHDDQLKDWVNKTQNLACKYYVDKILVHGDPEILPLYSDRTIAGSSYQVIDDLKDQIIYTGYVCDDTITKHNRENNIIYVSTGLNKSEGMLLFKEITKIAHKFPDYNFVMPVANRYLKTGKSIKKNMIFVEYIPKLGHKIQKCAAFITYGGYNSTMEILKGQVPSIIVPRQDGHKLEQFVRAYAFEPYGFFKVL
;
A
#
# COMPACT_ATOMS: atom_id res chain seq x y z
N MET A 1 -20.90 9.90 -10.66
CA MET A 1 -20.32 8.99 -9.65
C MET A 1 -18.88 8.65 -9.99
N ILE A 2 -18.01 8.56 -9.00
CA ILE A 2 -16.60 8.15 -9.11
C ILE A 2 -16.46 6.73 -8.56
N ALA A 3 -15.82 5.82 -9.33
CA ALA A 3 -15.53 4.46 -8.89
C ALA A 3 -14.04 4.33 -8.53
N PHE A 4 -13.74 3.82 -7.35
CA PHE A 4 -12.38 3.52 -6.91
C PHE A 4 -12.12 2.02 -7.06
N LEU A 5 -11.25 1.64 -7.99
CA LEU A 5 -10.90 0.25 -8.28
C LEU A 5 -9.63 -0.16 -7.53
N THR A 6 -9.71 -1.23 -6.75
CA THR A 6 -8.57 -1.80 -6.02
C THR A 6 -8.56 -3.33 -6.07
N GLN A 7 -7.39 -3.93 -5.85
CA GLN A 7 -7.19 -5.36 -5.78
C GLN A 7 -6.76 -5.76 -4.38
N TYR A 8 -7.61 -6.50 -3.67
CA TYR A 8 -7.26 -7.09 -2.39
C TYR A 8 -6.99 -8.60 -2.55
N LEU A 9 -5.76 -8.99 -2.34
CA LEU A 9 -5.35 -10.38 -2.24
C LEU A 9 -4.59 -10.63 -0.93
N TYR A 10 -3.62 -9.76 -0.65
CA TYR A 10 -2.79 -9.80 0.55
C TYR A 10 -2.47 -8.38 0.99
N GLY A 11 -2.46 -8.14 2.31
CA GLY A 11 -2.13 -6.85 2.89
C GLY A 11 -3.19 -5.77 2.68
N LEU A 12 -3.39 -4.95 3.70
CA LEU A 12 -4.45 -3.94 3.71
C LEU A 12 -4.02 -2.56 3.22
N GLY A 13 -2.73 -2.36 2.90
CA GLY A 13 -2.18 -1.03 2.62
C GLY A 13 -2.88 -0.29 1.49
N HIS A 14 -3.07 -0.95 0.34
CA HIS A 14 -3.76 -0.37 -0.82
C HIS A 14 -5.25 -0.14 -0.54
N SER A 15 -5.94 -1.16 -0.03
CA SER A 15 -7.38 -1.05 0.27
C SER A 15 -7.69 -0.01 1.35
N ASN A 16 -6.80 0.16 2.33
CA ASN A 16 -6.96 1.19 3.35
C ASN A 16 -6.78 2.61 2.77
N ARG A 17 -5.79 2.81 1.87
CA ARG A 17 -5.61 4.09 1.20
C ARG A 17 -6.81 4.42 0.30
N VAL A 18 -7.30 3.46 -0.48
CA VAL A 18 -8.51 3.63 -1.31
C VAL A 18 -9.72 3.97 -0.44
N LYS A 19 -9.87 3.31 0.71
CA LYS A 19 -10.91 3.66 1.68
C LYS A 19 -10.85 5.13 2.08
N LEU A 20 -9.69 5.60 2.52
CA LEU A 20 -9.49 6.99 2.96
C LEU A 20 -9.78 7.98 1.83
N LEU A 21 -9.30 7.71 0.60
CA LEU A 21 -9.56 8.54 -0.57
C LEU A 21 -11.05 8.58 -0.91
N ALA A 22 -11.71 7.43 -1.02
CA ALA A 22 -13.11 7.32 -1.37
C ALA A 22 -14.02 7.99 -0.32
N GLU A 23 -13.80 7.73 0.97
CA GLU A 23 -14.59 8.32 2.06
C GLU A 23 -14.41 9.84 2.17
N ASN A 24 -13.23 10.37 1.83
CA ASN A 24 -13.04 11.81 1.75
C ASN A 24 -13.67 12.42 0.48
N THR A 25 -13.56 11.76 -0.66
CA THR A 25 -14.20 12.19 -1.91
C THR A 25 -15.73 12.20 -1.78
N ALA A 26 -16.30 11.27 -0.99
CA ALA A 26 -17.73 11.17 -0.74
C ALA A 26 -18.36 12.40 -0.06
N LYS A 27 -17.54 13.29 0.49
CA LYS A 27 -18.00 14.58 1.02
C LYS A 27 -18.41 15.56 -0.08
N TYR A 28 -18.03 15.30 -1.33
CA TYR A 28 -18.21 16.20 -2.47
C TYR A 28 -18.90 15.55 -3.65
N GLU A 29 -18.73 14.24 -3.84
CA GLU A 29 -19.20 13.48 -5.00
C GLU A 29 -19.69 12.10 -4.60
N ASP A 30 -20.65 11.56 -5.32
CA ASP A 30 -21.06 10.17 -5.15
C ASP A 30 -19.93 9.22 -5.53
N VAL A 31 -19.62 8.25 -4.67
CA VAL A 31 -18.55 7.29 -4.87
C VAL A 31 -18.99 5.85 -4.68
N VAL A 32 -18.24 4.93 -5.31
CA VAL A 32 -18.32 3.49 -5.05
C VAL A 32 -16.93 2.90 -5.02
N ILE A 33 -16.66 1.96 -4.10
CA ILE A 33 -15.41 1.19 -4.07
C ILE A 33 -15.64 -0.14 -4.77
N ILE A 34 -14.79 -0.47 -5.72
CA ILE A 34 -14.76 -1.74 -6.44
C ILE A 34 -13.54 -2.53 -5.96
N ASN A 35 -13.78 -3.61 -5.21
CA ASN A 35 -12.77 -4.60 -4.91
C ASN A 35 -12.82 -5.66 -6.03
N GLN A 36 -11.89 -5.59 -6.98
CA GLN A 36 -11.85 -6.48 -8.14
C GLN A 36 -11.74 -7.97 -7.74
N LEU A 37 -11.11 -8.24 -6.61
CA LEU A 37 -10.90 -9.60 -6.08
C LEU A 37 -11.78 -9.84 -4.85
N PHE A 38 -11.17 -10.31 -3.77
CA PHE A 38 -11.86 -10.63 -2.54
C PHE A 38 -12.24 -9.36 -1.76
N LYS A 39 -13.19 -9.52 -0.85
CA LYS A 39 -13.57 -8.47 0.08
C LYS A 39 -12.48 -8.32 1.15
N PRO A 40 -11.88 -7.13 1.30
CA PRO A 40 -10.95 -6.90 2.39
C PRO A 40 -11.70 -6.81 3.73
N PRO A 41 -11.06 -7.19 4.86
CA PRO A 41 -11.65 -7.07 6.19
C PRO A 41 -11.67 -5.60 6.68
N LEU A 42 -12.25 -4.74 5.85
CA LEU A 42 -12.41 -3.31 6.11
C LEU A 42 -13.90 -2.95 6.10
N LYS A 43 -14.29 -2.04 6.98
CA LYS A 43 -15.61 -1.40 6.94
C LYS A 43 -15.48 -0.10 6.15
N TYR A 44 -16.31 0.04 5.13
CA TYR A 44 -16.43 1.26 4.34
C TYR A 44 -17.68 2.04 4.78
N SER A 45 -17.59 3.36 4.83
CA SER A 45 -18.75 4.25 5.03
C SER A 45 -19.45 4.63 3.71
N VAL A 46 -18.93 4.15 2.59
CA VAL A 46 -19.44 4.37 1.23
C VAL A 46 -19.84 3.04 0.60
N PRO A 47 -20.70 3.05 -0.45
CA PRO A 47 -21.04 1.85 -1.20
C PRO A 47 -19.80 1.10 -1.69
N SER A 48 -19.82 -0.22 -1.60
CA SER A 48 -18.72 -1.08 -2.09
C SER A 48 -19.24 -2.35 -2.73
N VAL A 49 -18.52 -2.83 -3.72
CA VAL A 49 -18.76 -4.09 -4.43
C VAL A 49 -17.49 -4.91 -4.42
N SER A 50 -17.58 -6.20 -4.12
CA SER A 50 -16.44 -7.13 -4.23
C SER A 50 -16.81 -8.22 -5.22
N PHE A 51 -16.03 -8.36 -6.29
CA PHE A 51 -16.40 -9.24 -7.40
C PHE A 51 -16.32 -10.72 -7.05
N LEU A 52 -15.42 -11.09 -6.14
CA LEU A 52 -15.25 -12.46 -5.66
C LEU A 52 -15.69 -12.61 -4.18
N GLU A 53 -16.71 -11.86 -3.74
CA GLU A 53 -17.19 -11.95 -2.34
C GLU A 53 -17.67 -13.35 -1.97
N ASP A 54 -18.34 -14.03 -2.91
CA ASP A 54 -18.92 -15.37 -2.71
C ASP A 54 -17.97 -16.51 -3.10
N PHE A 55 -16.71 -16.20 -3.42
CA PHE A 55 -15.71 -17.18 -3.83
C PHE A 55 -14.70 -17.45 -2.74
N GLU A 56 -14.42 -18.74 -2.53
CA GLU A 56 -13.35 -19.19 -1.65
C GLU A 56 -12.22 -19.81 -2.47
N VAL A 57 -10.98 -19.56 -2.05
CA VAL A 57 -9.82 -20.23 -2.66
C VAL A 57 -9.83 -21.68 -2.18
N PRO A 58 -9.88 -22.68 -3.09
CA PRO A 58 -9.87 -24.07 -2.68
C PRO A 58 -8.66 -24.41 -1.83
N GLN A 59 -8.89 -25.26 -0.82
CA GLN A 59 -7.83 -25.66 0.11
C GLN A 59 -6.60 -26.22 -0.65
N GLY A 60 -5.42 -25.73 -0.28
CA GLY A 60 -4.16 -26.12 -0.90
C GLY A 60 -3.83 -25.45 -2.25
N LYS A 61 -4.73 -24.65 -2.82
CA LYS A 61 -4.42 -23.88 -4.04
C LYS A 61 -3.76 -22.54 -3.73
N ASN A 62 -2.87 -22.11 -4.63
CA ASN A 62 -2.29 -20.78 -4.59
C ASN A 62 -3.34 -19.73 -5.00
N PRO A 63 -3.70 -18.78 -4.13
CA PRO A 63 -4.67 -17.75 -4.46
C PRO A 63 -4.34 -16.96 -5.74
N ALA A 64 -3.08 -16.64 -5.97
CA ALA A 64 -2.65 -15.91 -7.17
C ALA A 64 -2.86 -16.70 -8.47
N ALA A 65 -2.71 -18.02 -8.43
CA ALA A 65 -3.02 -18.88 -9.57
C ALA A 65 -4.54 -19.05 -9.75
N PHE A 66 -5.28 -19.15 -8.65
CA PHE A 66 -6.74 -19.31 -8.68
C PHE A 66 -7.41 -18.11 -9.37
N ILE A 67 -7.03 -16.88 -9.02
CA ILE A 67 -7.64 -15.68 -9.60
C ILE A 67 -7.28 -15.45 -11.07
N LYS A 68 -6.25 -16.12 -11.61
CA LYS A 68 -5.88 -16.07 -13.03
C LYS A 68 -6.72 -17.00 -13.91
N ASN A 69 -7.65 -17.77 -13.35
CA ASN A 69 -8.56 -18.62 -14.11
C ASN A 69 -9.42 -17.77 -15.07
N GLU A 70 -9.48 -18.15 -16.33
CA GLU A 70 -10.17 -17.40 -17.39
C GLU A 70 -11.67 -17.21 -17.09
N ASN A 71 -12.35 -18.23 -16.58
CA ASN A 71 -13.77 -18.13 -16.21
C ASN A 71 -13.98 -17.09 -15.10
N LEU A 72 -13.06 -17.00 -14.13
CA LEU A 72 -13.12 -15.97 -13.10
C LEU A 72 -12.79 -14.58 -13.64
N GLN A 73 -11.89 -14.46 -14.61
CA GLN A 73 -11.63 -13.17 -15.28
C GLN A 73 -12.87 -12.69 -16.04
N ASN A 74 -13.51 -13.58 -16.80
CA ASN A 74 -14.75 -13.25 -17.53
C ASN A 74 -15.89 -12.90 -16.56
N TYR A 75 -16.02 -13.63 -15.45
CA TYR A 75 -16.99 -13.31 -14.40
C TYR A 75 -16.75 -11.91 -13.81
N ARG A 76 -15.50 -11.57 -13.45
CA ARG A 76 -15.15 -10.24 -12.93
C ARG A 76 -15.37 -9.14 -13.96
N TYR A 77 -15.10 -9.40 -15.24
CA TYR A 77 -15.40 -8.45 -16.31
C TYR A 77 -16.90 -8.16 -16.42
N ALA A 78 -17.74 -9.20 -16.40
CA ALA A 78 -19.19 -9.02 -16.37
C ALA A 78 -19.64 -8.21 -15.15
N LYS A 79 -19.11 -8.51 -13.96
CA LYS A 79 -19.38 -7.74 -12.74
C LYS A 79 -18.93 -6.30 -12.82
N PHE A 80 -17.80 -6.04 -13.50
CA PHE A 80 -17.34 -4.68 -13.77
C PHE A 80 -18.35 -3.91 -14.62
N LEU A 81 -18.83 -4.48 -15.72
CA LEU A 81 -19.84 -3.88 -16.59
C LEU A 81 -21.14 -3.58 -15.83
N GLU A 82 -21.67 -4.57 -15.09
CA GLU A 82 -22.85 -4.38 -14.24
C GLU A 82 -22.67 -3.21 -13.25
N THR A 83 -21.47 -3.11 -12.67
CA THR A 83 -21.16 -2.05 -11.71
C THR A 83 -21.12 -0.68 -12.37
N LEU A 84 -20.49 -0.56 -13.55
CA LEU A 84 -20.47 0.70 -14.31
C LEU A 84 -21.89 1.19 -14.63
N ASP A 85 -22.79 0.27 -15.03
CA ASP A 85 -24.18 0.58 -15.39
C ASP A 85 -25.00 0.93 -14.14
N LYS A 86 -24.94 0.10 -13.10
CA LYS A 86 -25.67 0.29 -11.85
C LYS A 86 -25.39 1.64 -11.20
N TYR A 87 -24.12 2.01 -11.16
CA TYR A 87 -23.66 3.23 -10.48
C TYR A 87 -23.48 4.41 -11.42
N LYS A 88 -23.74 4.25 -12.72
CA LYS A 88 -23.58 5.32 -13.74
C LYS A 88 -22.21 6.00 -13.61
N VAL A 89 -21.16 5.19 -13.58
CA VAL A 89 -19.78 5.65 -13.35
C VAL A 89 -19.36 6.61 -14.46
N LYS A 90 -18.76 7.74 -14.09
CA LYS A 90 -18.21 8.76 -14.99
C LYS A 90 -16.68 8.88 -14.88
N THR A 91 -16.11 8.43 -13.76
CA THR A 91 -14.68 8.45 -13.55
C THR A 91 -14.28 7.16 -12.84
N LEU A 92 -13.28 6.46 -13.36
CA LEU A 92 -12.63 5.32 -12.73
C LEU A 92 -11.30 5.77 -12.15
N VAL A 93 -11.13 5.62 -10.83
CA VAL A 93 -9.85 5.81 -10.14
C VAL A 93 -9.21 4.44 -9.95
N SER A 94 -8.16 4.14 -10.72
CA SER A 94 -7.43 2.87 -10.64
C SER A 94 -6.31 2.96 -9.61
N GLU A 95 -6.35 2.10 -8.60
CA GLU A 95 -5.30 2.02 -7.60
C GLU A 95 -4.08 1.28 -8.14
N GLY A 96 -3.02 2.03 -8.38
CA GLY A 96 -1.68 1.57 -8.71
C GLY A 96 -1.42 1.21 -10.18
N PHE A 97 -2.31 0.50 -10.86
CA PHE A 97 -2.07 0.17 -12.28
C PHE A 97 -2.18 1.43 -13.15
N PRO A 98 -1.23 1.68 -14.07
CA PRO A 98 -0.21 0.78 -14.62
C PRO A 98 1.17 0.79 -13.91
N PHE A 99 1.35 1.51 -12.82
CA PHE A 99 2.63 1.64 -12.12
C PHE A 99 2.95 0.46 -11.18
N CYS A 100 1.94 -0.29 -10.80
CA CYS A 100 2.05 -1.58 -10.12
C CYS A 100 0.88 -2.47 -10.55
N ARG A 101 0.72 -3.67 -9.97
CA ARG A 101 -0.36 -4.61 -10.31
C ARG A 101 -0.25 -5.21 -11.73
N HIS A 102 0.94 -5.27 -12.29
CA HIS A 102 1.19 -5.80 -13.64
C HIS A 102 0.69 -7.24 -13.84
N ASN A 103 0.59 -8.03 -12.77
CA ASN A 103 0.01 -9.37 -12.82
C ASN A 103 -1.46 -9.42 -13.29
N TYR A 104 -2.13 -8.28 -13.32
CA TYR A 104 -3.53 -8.11 -13.75
C TYR A 104 -3.64 -7.26 -15.02
N ALA A 105 -2.51 -6.96 -15.69
CA ALA A 105 -2.47 -6.00 -16.79
C ALA A 105 -3.48 -6.30 -17.90
N GLU A 106 -3.55 -7.56 -18.37
CA GLU A 106 -4.49 -7.96 -19.43
C GLU A 106 -5.94 -7.68 -19.07
N GLU A 107 -6.34 -7.98 -17.83
CA GLU A 107 -7.69 -7.74 -17.36
C GLU A 107 -7.96 -6.24 -17.17
N LEU A 108 -7.00 -5.50 -16.60
CA LEU A 108 -7.13 -4.07 -16.37
C LEU A 108 -7.14 -3.27 -17.66
N PHE A 109 -6.43 -3.70 -18.71
CA PHE A 109 -6.54 -3.11 -20.04
C PHE A 109 -7.96 -3.26 -20.60
N LYS A 110 -8.59 -4.44 -20.49
CA LYS A 110 -9.99 -4.63 -20.90
C LYS A 110 -10.93 -3.67 -20.16
N TYR A 111 -10.68 -3.42 -18.88
CA TYR A 111 -11.46 -2.44 -18.11
C TYR A 111 -11.25 -1.01 -18.63
N PHE A 112 -10.01 -0.65 -18.93
CA PHE A 112 -9.67 0.67 -19.45
C PHE A 112 -10.25 0.91 -20.86
N GLU A 113 -10.16 -0.09 -21.73
CA GLU A 113 -10.79 -0.06 -23.06
C GLU A 113 -12.30 0.18 -22.97
N GLU A 114 -12.97 -0.55 -22.08
CA GLU A 114 -14.41 -0.38 -21.86
C GLU A 114 -14.73 0.99 -21.29
N CYS A 115 -13.95 1.52 -20.36
CA CYS A 115 -14.10 2.88 -19.86
C CYS A 115 -14.00 3.90 -20.97
N LYS A 116 -12.99 3.80 -21.84
CA LYS A 116 -12.84 4.71 -22.99
C LYS A 116 -14.00 4.60 -23.98
N ARG A 117 -14.48 3.38 -24.29
CA ARG A 117 -15.65 3.15 -25.15
C ARG A 117 -16.90 3.84 -24.61
N ARG A 118 -17.03 3.98 -23.28
CA ARG A 118 -18.16 4.61 -22.58
C ARG A 118 -17.94 6.08 -22.22
N ASP A 119 -16.84 6.70 -22.66
CA ASP A 119 -16.45 8.06 -22.29
C ASP A 119 -16.30 8.25 -20.76
N ILE A 120 -15.83 7.20 -20.07
CA ILE A 120 -15.51 7.24 -18.66
C ILE A 120 -14.05 7.67 -18.51
N LYS A 121 -13.80 8.72 -17.74
CA LYS A 121 -12.43 9.19 -17.44
C LYS A 121 -11.68 8.20 -16.58
N ILE A 122 -10.39 8.04 -16.86
CA ILE A 122 -9.51 7.15 -16.12
C ILE A 122 -8.45 7.96 -15.39
N VAL A 123 -8.46 7.88 -14.08
CA VAL A 123 -7.50 8.52 -13.19
C VAL A 123 -6.72 7.41 -12.49
N VAL A 124 -5.41 7.52 -12.44
CA VAL A 124 -4.56 6.57 -11.70
C VAL A 124 -4.17 7.18 -10.37
N SER A 125 -4.27 6.39 -9.31
CA SER A 125 -3.89 6.77 -7.94
C SER A 125 -2.66 5.97 -7.53
N ILE A 126 -1.54 6.65 -7.30
CA ILE A 126 -0.28 6.03 -6.87
C ILE A 126 0.23 6.64 -5.56
N ARG A 127 1.06 5.88 -4.86
CA ARG A 127 1.80 6.38 -3.70
C ARG A 127 2.86 7.40 -4.13
N ASP A 128 3.59 7.90 -3.18
CA ASP A 128 4.74 8.79 -3.37
C ASP A 128 5.85 8.18 -4.26
N PHE A 129 6.00 6.86 -4.27
CA PHE A 129 6.94 6.13 -5.10
C PHE A 129 6.24 4.95 -5.78
N PRO A 130 6.23 4.89 -7.12
CA PRO A 130 5.40 3.94 -7.86
C PRO A 130 6.00 2.54 -7.99
N TRP A 131 7.32 2.38 -7.85
CA TRP A 131 8.01 1.19 -8.31
C TRP A 131 8.21 0.08 -7.26
N ASP A 132 7.99 -1.15 -7.70
CA ASP A 132 8.84 -2.28 -7.35
C ASP A 132 9.80 -2.45 -8.55
N ASP A 133 11.12 -2.34 -8.36
CA ASP A 133 12.08 -2.52 -9.45
C ASP A 133 12.08 -3.99 -9.91
N PRO A 134 11.73 -4.31 -11.17
CA PRO A 134 11.75 -5.68 -11.66
C PRO A 134 13.18 -6.23 -11.71
N HIS A 135 13.35 -7.49 -11.35
CA HIS A 135 14.65 -8.17 -11.29
C HIS A 135 15.29 -8.45 -12.64
N ASP A 136 14.49 -8.43 -13.68
CA ASP A 136 14.80 -8.91 -15.00
C ASP A 136 14.62 -7.79 -16.00
N ASP A 137 15.60 -7.55 -16.83
CA ASP A 137 15.57 -6.48 -17.83
C ASP A 137 14.42 -6.67 -18.84
N GLN A 138 14.03 -7.91 -19.16
CA GLN A 138 12.86 -8.17 -20.00
C GLN A 138 11.57 -7.77 -19.28
N LEU A 139 11.49 -8.04 -17.98
CA LEU A 139 10.35 -7.63 -17.17
C LEU A 139 10.29 -6.11 -17.01
N LYS A 140 11.44 -5.44 -16.85
CA LYS A 140 11.53 -3.96 -16.84
C LYS A 140 11.01 -3.38 -18.15
N ASP A 141 11.46 -3.90 -19.27
CA ASP A 141 11.04 -3.44 -20.59
C ASP A 141 9.52 -3.63 -20.79
N TRP A 142 9.00 -4.79 -20.40
CA TRP A 142 7.56 -5.07 -20.45
C TRP A 142 6.75 -4.14 -19.54
N VAL A 143 7.22 -3.87 -18.31
CA VAL A 143 6.59 -2.94 -17.39
C VAL A 143 6.58 -1.52 -17.96
N ASN A 144 7.71 -1.05 -18.48
CA ASN A 144 7.82 0.28 -19.09
C ASN A 144 6.89 0.42 -20.31
N LYS A 145 6.85 -0.59 -21.20
CA LYS A 145 5.93 -0.61 -22.33
C LYS A 145 4.47 -0.59 -21.88
N THR A 146 4.13 -1.36 -20.86
CA THR A 146 2.77 -1.41 -20.29
C THR A 146 2.36 -0.06 -19.73
N GLN A 147 3.23 0.60 -18.99
CA GLN A 147 2.97 1.93 -18.43
C GLN A 147 2.80 2.97 -19.51
N ASN A 148 3.74 3.04 -20.46
CA ASN A 148 3.69 4.00 -21.56
C ASN A 148 2.44 3.83 -22.41
N LEU A 149 2.07 2.60 -22.73
CA LEU A 149 0.87 2.29 -23.50
C LEU A 149 -0.39 2.69 -22.73
N ALA A 150 -0.51 2.31 -21.44
CA ALA A 150 -1.66 2.64 -20.64
C ALA A 150 -1.81 4.16 -20.45
N CYS A 151 -0.73 4.86 -20.11
CA CYS A 151 -0.75 6.30 -19.89
C CYS A 151 -1.03 7.08 -21.17
N LYS A 152 -0.46 6.67 -22.29
CA LYS A 152 -0.65 7.35 -23.57
C LYS A 152 -2.07 7.24 -24.12
N TYR A 153 -2.71 6.07 -23.98
CA TYR A 153 -3.97 5.80 -24.67
C TYR A 153 -5.21 5.82 -23.76
N TYR A 154 -5.02 5.62 -22.45
CA TYR A 154 -6.15 5.43 -21.56
C TYR A 154 -6.21 6.43 -20.40
N VAL A 155 -5.08 6.77 -19.79
CA VAL A 155 -5.05 7.54 -18.54
C VAL A 155 -5.19 9.03 -18.81
N ASP A 156 -6.15 9.67 -18.15
CA ASP A 156 -6.38 11.12 -18.24
C ASP A 156 -5.50 11.89 -17.23
N LYS A 157 -5.36 11.39 -16.00
CA LYS A 157 -4.54 12.01 -14.94
C LYS A 157 -3.94 10.95 -14.01
N ILE A 158 -2.80 11.31 -13.40
CA ILE A 158 -2.07 10.50 -12.43
C ILE A 158 -2.00 11.29 -11.12
N LEU A 159 -2.69 10.81 -10.09
CA LEU A 159 -2.66 11.38 -8.75
C LEU A 159 -1.50 10.73 -7.97
N VAL A 160 -0.50 11.52 -7.62
CA VAL A 160 0.63 11.10 -6.81
C VAL A 160 0.38 11.55 -5.38
N HIS A 161 0.25 10.59 -4.48
CA HIS A 161 0.04 10.87 -3.06
C HIS A 161 1.38 11.09 -2.36
N GLY A 162 2.02 12.20 -2.67
CA GLY A 162 3.34 12.58 -2.23
C GLY A 162 3.58 14.07 -2.35
N ASP A 163 4.81 14.47 -2.11
CA ASP A 163 5.31 15.84 -2.23
C ASP A 163 6.45 15.88 -3.27
N PRO A 164 6.34 16.70 -4.33
CA PRO A 164 7.38 16.79 -5.35
C PRO A 164 8.72 17.35 -4.82
N GLU A 165 8.73 18.10 -3.72
CA GLU A 165 9.96 18.58 -3.10
C GLU A 165 10.73 17.48 -2.38
N ILE A 166 10.01 16.44 -1.91
CA ILE A 166 10.60 15.29 -1.21
C ILE A 166 10.93 14.17 -2.19
N LEU A 167 9.95 13.76 -3.02
CA LEU A 167 10.07 12.67 -3.99
C LEU A 167 9.50 13.09 -5.35
N PRO A 168 10.24 13.89 -6.16
CA PRO A 168 9.80 14.23 -7.51
C PRO A 168 9.85 13.01 -8.43
N LEU A 169 8.79 12.79 -9.19
CA LEU A 169 8.70 11.69 -10.19
C LEU A 169 9.11 12.10 -11.60
N TYR A 170 9.52 13.35 -11.80
CA TYR A 170 9.88 13.92 -13.11
C TYR A 170 11.28 14.54 -13.14
N SER A 171 12.15 14.14 -12.26
CA SER A 171 13.57 14.52 -12.30
C SER A 171 14.43 13.37 -11.79
N ASP A 172 15.55 13.12 -12.44
CA ASP A 172 16.50 12.12 -11.96
C ASP A 172 17.01 12.51 -10.57
N ARG A 173 16.90 11.56 -9.65
CA ARG A 173 17.43 11.71 -8.30
C ARG A 173 18.15 10.46 -7.86
N THR A 174 19.24 10.69 -7.15
CA THR A 174 19.93 9.64 -6.40
C THR A 174 19.64 9.85 -4.91
N ILE A 175 19.01 8.89 -4.29
CA ILE A 175 18.73 8.89 -2.84
C ILE A 175 19.50 7.74 -2.22
N ALA A 176 20.36 8.04 -1.25
CA ALA A 176 21.23 7.08 -0.58
C ALA A 176 22.00 6.15 -1.55
N GLY A 177 22.48 6.68 -2.67
CA GLY A 177 23.20 5.94 -3.69
C GLY A 177 22.34 5.12 -4.65
N SER A 178 21.02 5.13 -4.50
CA SER A 178 20.10 4.46 -5.40
C SER A 178 19.51 5.46 -6.40
N SER A 179 19.72 5.21 -7.70
CA SER A 179 19.07 5.97 -8.77
C SER A 179 17.72 5.35 -9.10
N TYR A 180 16.72 6.17 -9.34
CA TYR A 180 15.43 5.71 -9.83
C TYR A 180 15.02 6.49 -11.08
N GLN A 181 14.33 5.79 -11.95
CA GLN A 181 13.96 6.30 -13.26
C GLN A 181 12.70 7.16 -13.18
N VAL A 182 12.64 8.17 -14.00
CA VAL A 182 11.66 9.25 -13.97
C VAL A 182 10.69 9.14 -15.14
N ILE A 183 9.49 9.69 -14.91
CA ILE A 183 8.38 9.66 -15.87
C ILE A 183 8.27 11.03 -16.55
N ASP A 184 9.33 11.48 -17.23
CA ASP A 184 9.34 12.81 -17.85
C ASP A 184 8.22 13.01 -18.88
N ASP A 185 7.93 11.99 -19.69
CA ASP A 185 6.89 12.03 -20.72
C ASP A 185 5.46 12.16 -20.16
N LEU A 186 5.27 11.94 -18.85
CA LEU A 186 3.96 11.98 -18.20
C LEU A 186 3.76 13.20 -17.29
N LYS A 187 4.68 14.13 -17.30
CA LYS A 187 4.70 15.32 -16.44
C LYS A 187 3.37 16.07 -16.44
N ASP A 188 2.78 16.27 -17.61
CA ASP A 188 1.53 17.02 -17.76
C ASP A 188 0.29 16.26 -17.26
N GLN A 189 0.40 14.96 -17.04
CA GLN A 189 -0.65 14.13 -16.46
C GLN A 189 -0.57 14.04 -14.94
N ILE A 190 0.59 14.35 -14.35
CA ILE A 190 0.87 14.18 -12.91
C ILE A 190 0.26 15.34 -12.11
N ILE A 191 -0.47 14.95 -11.05
CA ILE A 191 -1.00 15.87 -10.04
C ILE A 191 -0.57 15.35 -8.66
N TYR A 192 0.23 16.12 -7.95
CA TYR A 192 0.56 15.83 -6.56
C TYR A 192 -0.58 16.28 -5.65
N THR A 193 -1.04 15.37 -4.80
CA THR A 193 -2.20 15.58 -3.91
C THR A 193 -1.82 15.76 -2.45
N GLY A 194 -0.53 15.73 -2.14
CA GLY A 194 -0.07 15.54 -0.77
C GLY A 194 -0.27 14.11 -0.28
N TYR A 195 0.08 13.86 0.96
CA TYR A 195 0.07 12.53 1.55
C TYR A 195 -1.32 12.13 2.06
N VAL A 196 -1.66 10.83 1.90
CA VAL A 196 -2.92 10.26 2.39
C VAL A 196 -2.70 9.61 3.75
N CYS A 197 -3.38 10.13 4.74
CA CYS A 197 -3.37 9.61 6.10
C CYS A 197 -4.76 9.77 6.74
N ASP A 198 -5.07 8.95 7.75
CA ASP A 198 -6.30 9.07 8.52
C ASP A 198 -6.33 10.42 9.27
N ASP A 199 -7.39 11.21 9.05
CA ASP A 199 -7.53 12.55 9.63
C ASP A 199 -7.66 12.55 11.16
N THR A 200 -8.07 11.44 11.73
CA THR A 200 -8.17 11.26 13.19
C THR A 200 -6.82 11.04 13.87
N ILE A 201 -5.74 10.82 13.10
CA ILE A 201 -4.38 10.76 13.63
C ILE A 201 -3.89 12.16 13.96
N THR A 202 -3.47 12.36 15.20
CA THR A 202 -2.97 13.63 15.72
C THR A 202 -1.75 13.40 16.61
N LYS A 203 -1.00 14.46 16.88
CA LYS A 203 0.08 14.41 17.86
C LYS A 203 -0.49 14.24 19.26
N HIS A 204 0.05 13.32 20.02
CA HIS A 204 -0.27 13.08 21.43
C HIS A 204 1.00 13.12 22.30
N ASN A 205 0.82 13.41 23.57
CA ASN A 205 1.87 13.16 24.57
C ASN A 205 2.11 11.66 24.72
N ARG A 206 3.34 11.27 25.00
CA ARG A 206 3.69 9.86 25.23
C ARG A 206 3.16 9.42 26.59
N GLU A 207 2.24 8.46 26.58
CA GLU A 207 1.47 8.08 27.76
C GLU A 207 1.86 6.71 28.32
N ASN A 208 2.70 5.98 27.61
CA ASN A 208 3.07 4.61 27.99
C ASN A 208 4.50 4.25 27.62
N ASN A 209 4.99 3.16 28.20
CA ASN A 209 6.29 2.59 27.95
C ASN A 209 6.26 1.49 26.85
N ILE A 210 5.29 1.54 25.94
CA ILE A 210 5.16 0.55 24.87
C ILE A 210 5.98 0.98 23.66
N ILE A 211 6.74 0.04 23.12
CA ILE A 211 7.39 0.13 21.80
C ILE A 211 6.65 -0.83 20.87
N TYR A 212 5.95 -0.30 19.89
CA TYR A 212 5.35 -1.12 18.85
C TYR A 212 6.39 -1.47 17.79
N VAL A 213 6.37 -2.71 17.32
CA VAL A 213 7.25 -3.18 16.24
C VAL A 213 6.39 -3.78 15.13
N SER A 214 6.38 -3.15 13.95
CA SER A 214 5.68 -3.68 12.78
C SER A 214 6.63 -4.45 11.89
N THR A 215 6.48 -5.76 11.87
CA THR A 215 7.30 -6.67 11.06
C THR A 215 6.79 -6.88 9.64
N GLY A 216 5.69 -6.21 9.26
CA GLY A 216 5.01 -6.45 7.99
C GLY A 216 4.40 -7.86 7.91
N LEU A 217 3.73 -8.14 6.80
CA LEU A 217 3.07 -9.43 6.59
C LEU A 217 3.99 -10.51 6.00
N ASN A 218 5.19 -10.16 5.56
CA ASN A 218 6.09 -11.08 4.88
C ASN A 218 6.86 -11.95 5.88
N LYS A 219 6.82 -13.26 5.63
CA LYS A 219 7.15 -14.29 6.62
C LYS A 219 8.64 -14.40 6.95
N SER A 220 9.53 -14.14 5.99
CA SER A 220 10.98 -14.29 6.16
C SER A 220 11.65 -13.04 6.72
N GLU A 221 11.28 -11.89 6.21
CA GLU A 221 11.88 -10.59 6.56
C GLU A 221 11.41 -10.11 7.93
N GLY A 222 10.12 -10.34 8.27
CA GLY A 222 9.61 -10.10 9.61
C GLY A 222 10.41 -10.84 10.69
N MET A 223 11.00 -11.99 10.34
CA MET A 223 11.84 -12.77 11.25
C MET A 223 13.21 -12.14 11.53
N LEU A 224 13.79 -11.38 10.61
CA LEU A 224 15.04 -10.69 10.86
C LEU A 224 14.84 -9.61 11.93
N LEU A 225 13.90 -8.71 11.72
CA LEU A 225 13.57 -7.67 12.70
C LEU A 225 13.16 -8.28 14.05
N PHE A 226 12.36 -9.35 14.05
CA PHE A 226 11.99 -10.10 15.24
C PHE A 226 13.23 -10.60 16.00
N LYS A 227 14.20 -11.22 15.30
CA LYS A 227 15.42 -11.75 15.92
C LYS A 227 16.25 -10.62 16.52
N GLU A 228 16.44 -9.52 15.82
CA GLU A 228 17.24 -8.39 16.30
C GLU A 228 16.59 -7.73 17.53
N ILE A 229 15.29 -7.46 17.49
CA ILE A 229 14.56 -6.93 18.66
C ILE A 229 14.64 -7.90 19.84
N THR A 230 14.52 -9.21 19.63
CA THR A 230 14.64 -10.21 20.70
C THR A 230 16.02 -10.19 21.37
N LYS A 231 17.09 -9.93 20.60
CA LYS A 231 18.44 -9.81 21.16
C LYS A 231 18.61 -8.61 22.07
N ILE A 232 17.97 -7.48 21.75
CA ILE A 232 18.21 -6.20 22.45
C ILE A 232 17.16 -5.85 23.50
N ALA A 233 15.93 -6.41 23.43
CA ALA A 233 14.82 -6.03 24.32
C ALA A 233 15.17 -6.07 25.81
N HIS A 234 16.00 -7.02 26.26
CA HIS A 234 16.44 -7.13 27.65
C HIS A 234 17.29 -5.96 28.15
N LYS A 235 17.87 -5.17 27.23
CA LYS A 235 18.65 -3.96 27.57
C LYS A 235 17.75 -2.77 27.91
N PHE A 236 16.44 -2.89 27.65
CA PHE A 236 15.43 -1.85 27.86
C PHE A 236 14.30 -2.39 28.77
N PRO A 237 14.60 -2.73 30.04
CA PRO A 237 13.64 -3.42 30.93
C PRO A 237 12.39 -2.58 31.25
N ASP A 238 12.50 -1.26 31.15
CA ASP A 238 11.39 -0.33 31.42
C ASP A 238 10.39 -0.23 30.28
N TYR A 239 10.69 -0.83 29.12
CA TYR A 239 9.84 -0.78 27.93
C TYR A 239 9.29 -2.16 27.57
N ASN A 240 8.04 -2.19 27.13
CA ASN A 240 7.37 -3.37 26.60
C ASN A 240 7.34 -3.34 25.08
N PHE A 241 7.90 -4.36 24.44
CA PHE A 241 7.90 -4.50 22.99
C PHE A 241 6.67 -5.29 22.52
N VAL A 242 5.76 -4.66 21.80
CA VAL A 242 4.56 -5.31 21.25
C VAL A 242 4.76 -5.58 19.78
N MET A 243 4.75 -6.87 19.40
CA MET A 243 5.06 -7.32 18.05
C MET A 243 3.95 -8.23 17.50
N PRO A 244 3.41 -7.97 16.30
CA PRO A 244 2.58 -8.93 15.61
C PRO A 244 3.45 -10.05 15.02
N VAL A 245 3.14 -11.29 15.38
CA VAL A 245 3.82 -12.48 14.86
C VAL A 245 2.80 -13.54 14.48
N ALA A 246 3.05 -14.27 13.40
CA ALA A 246 2.19 -15.39 13.04
C ALA A 246 2.23 -16.49 14.11
N ASN A 247 1.08 -17.07 14.44
CA ASN A 247 0.91 -18.12 15.48
C ASN A 247 1.95 -19.26 15.42
N ARG A 248 2.42 -19.62 14.23
CA ARG A 248 3.45 -20.64 14.06
C ARG A 248 4.81 -20.27 14.70
N TYR A 249 5.12 -19.00 14.86
CA TYR A 249 6.35 -18.54 15.52
C TYR A 249 6.24 -18.54 17.04
N LEU A 250 5.04 -18.47 17.58
CA LEU A 250 4.76 -18.60 19.02
C LEU A 250 5.01 -20.04 19.52
N LYS A 251 4.92 -21.04 18.61
CA LYS A 251 5.10 -22.46 18.95
C LYS A 251 6.57 -22.91 19.07
N THR A 252 7.54 -22.04 18.86
CA THR A 252 8.98 -22.43 18.82
C THR A 252 9.62 -22.66 20.18
N GLY A 253 8.88 -22.57 21.29
CA GLY A 253 9.35 -22.95 22.64
C GLY A 253 10.56 -22.18 23.19
N LYS A 254 11.07 -21.17 22.47
CA LYS A 254 12.17 -20.34 22.96
C LYS A 254 11.67 -19.37 24.03
N SER A 255 12.41 -19.29 25.12
CA SER A 255 12.17 -18.36 26.22
C SER A 255 11.91 -16.96 25.71
N ILE A 256 10.65 -16.51 25.82
CA ILE A 256 10.21 -15.19 25.44
C ILE A 256 10.71 -14.25 26.54
N LYS A 257 11.40 -13.18 26.18
CA LYS A 257 11.87 -12.17 27.15
C LYS A 257 10.67 -11.57 27.90
N LYS A 258 10.82 -11.31 29.20
CA LYS A 258 9.74 -10.86 30.09
C LYS A 258 9.02 -9.59 29.61
N ASN A 259 9.72 -8.72 28.87
CA ASN A 259 9.21 -7.46 28.35
C ASN A 259 8.84 -7.51 26.84
N MET A 260 8.55 -8.69 26.30
CA MET A 260 8.12 -8.89 24.92
C MET A 260 6.71 -9.46 24.89
N ILE A 261 5.81 -8.77 24.22
CA ILE A 261 4.39 -9.12 24.08
C ILE A 261 4.14 -9.45 22.60
N PHE A 262 3.76 -10.71 22.35
CA PHE A 262 3.44 -11.17 21.00
C PHE A 262 1.95 -11.22 20.80
N VAL A 263 1.51 -10.66 19.68
CA VAL A 263 0.09 -10.61 19.29
C VAL A 263 -0.05 -11.09 17.85
N GLU A 264 -1.20 -11.62 17.50
CA GLU A 264 -1.47 -12.02 16.13
C GLU A 264 -1.66 -10.81 15.20
N TYR A 265 -2.29 -9.76 15.72
CA TYR A 265 -2.60 -8.54 15.00
C TYR A 265 -2.74 -7.36 15.98
N ILE A 266 -2.37 -6.16 15.54
CA ILE A 266 -2.57 -4.93 16.30
C ILE A 266 -3.68 -4.11 15.61
N PRO A 267 -4.91 -4.15 16.14
CA PRO A 267 -6.01 -3.38 15.55
C PRO A 267 -5.77 -1.88 15.74
N LYS A 268 -6.09 -1.10 14.70
CA LYS A 268 -5.93 0.37 14.69
C LYS A 268 -4.52 0.81 15.10
N LEU A 269 -3.50 0.19 14.53
CA LEU A 269 -2.09 0.45 14.87
C LEU A 269 -1.77 1.94 14.80
N GLY A 270 -2.20 2.65 13.75
CA GLY A 270 -1.98 4.09 13.58
C GLY A 270 -2.42 4.92 14.79
N HIS A 271 -3.56 4.60 15.42
CA HIS A 271 -4.02 5.28 16.64
C HIS A 271 -3.21 4.88 17.88
N LYS A 272 -2.77 3.62 17.96
CA LYS A 272 -2.00 3.14 19.12
C LYS A 272 -0.60 3.72 19.17
N ILE A 273 0.06 3.89 18.03
CA ILE A 273 1.42 4.44 17.98
C ILE A 273 1.47 5.92 18.37
N GLN A 274 0.37 6.66 18.32
CA GLN A 274 0.34 8.08 18.70
C GLN A 274 0.74 8.32 20.17
N LYS A 275 0.47 7.35 21.03
CA LYS A 275 0.73 7.44 22.48
C LYS A 275 1.89 6.58 22.94
N CYS A 276 2.51 5.80 22.09
CA CYS A 276 3.59 4.89 22.43
C CYS A 276 4.91 5.62 22.69
N ALA A 277 5.83 4.95 23.38
CA ALA A 277 7.17 5.47 23.59
C ALA A 277 7.97 5.58 22.28
N ALA A 278 7.89 4.55 21.43
CA ALA A 278 8.51 4.54 20.12
C ALA A 278 7.83 3.53 19.18
N PHE A 279 8.08 3.69 17.89
CA PHE A 279 7.63 2.76 16.85
C PHE A 279 8.78 2.31 15.97
N ILE A 280 8.92 1.01 15.74
CA ILE A 280 9.93 0.41 14.88
C ILE A 280 9.23 -0.26 13.71
N THR A 281 9.62 0.08 12.48
CA THR A 281 8.92 -0.40 11.28
C THR A 281 9.84 -0.48 10.07
N TYR A 282 9.39 -1.21 9.05
CA TYR A 282 10.04 -1.22 7.73
C TYR A 282 9.75 0.03 6.87
N GLY A 283 8.92 0.96 7.33
CA GLY A 283 8.65 2.21 6.60
C GLY A 283 7.74 2.06 5.38
N GLY A 284 6.73 1.19 5.45
CA GLY A 284 5.67 1.18 4.43
C GLY A 284 4.91 2.51 4.41
N TYR A 285 4.34 2.88 3.25
CA TYR A 285 3.70 4.19 3.04
C TYR A 285 2.77 4.61 4.20
N ASN A 286 1.76 3.80 4.53
CA ASN A 286 0.80 4.16 5.58
C ASN A 286 1.49 4.37 6.94
N SER A 287 2.40 3.48 7.33
CA SER A 287 3.11 3.61 8.61
C SER A 287 3.97 4.87 8.65
N THR A 288 4.62 5.23 7.54
CA THR A 288 5.41 6.47 7.47
C THR A 288 4.49 7.69 7.61
N MET A 289 3.36 7.71 6.92
CA MET A 289 2.40 8.82 7.03
C MET A 289 1.80 8.96 8.44
N GLU A 290 1.50 7.84 9.10
CA GLU A 290 1.05 7.81 10.49
C GLU A 290 2.13 8.32 11.47
N ILE A 291 3.40 8.00 11.23
CA ILE A 291 4.56 8.52 11.98
C ILE A 291 4.65 10.04 11.82
N LEU A 292 4.65 10.52 10.58
CA LEU A 292 4.80 11.95 10.28
C LEU A 292 3.65 12.76 10.89
N LYS A 293 2.41 12.34 10.65
CA LYS A 293 1.22 13.04 11.15
C LYS A 293 1.11 13.02 12.67
N GLY A 294 1.39 11.87 13.29
CA GLY A 294 1.38 11.69 14.75
C GLY A 294 2.64 12.18 15.46
N GLN A 295 3.67 12.58 14.70
CA GLN A 295 5.02 12.93 15.20
C GLN A 295 5.55 11.86 16.17
N VAL A 296 5.44 10.59 15.79
CA VAL A 296 5.79 9.43 16.62
C VAL A 296 7.30 9.21 16.60
N PRO A 297 8.00 9.17 17.75
CA PRO A 297 9.41 8.78 17.78
C PRO A 297 9.59 7.41 17.13
N SER A 298 10.38 7.34 16.06
CA SER A 298 10.40 6.12 15.26
C SER A 298 11.78 5.78 14.73
N ILE A 299 11.99 4.48 14.54
CA ILE A 299 13.12 3.92 13.81
C ILE A 299 12.55 3.20 12.58
N ILE A 300 13.01 3.58 11.41
CA ILE A 300 12.71 2.89 10.16
C ILE A 300 13.89 2.02 9.78
N VAL A 301 13.62 0.74 9.56
CA VAL A 301 14.58 -0.25 9.06
C VAL A 301 14.10 -0.66 7.66
N PRO A 302 14.44 0.09 6.61
CA PRO A 302 13.89 -0.16 5.29
C PRO A 302 14.38 -1.49 4.75
N ARG A 303 13.53 -2.19 4.04
CA ARG A 303 13.91 -3.44 3.39
C ARG A 303 14.85 -3.16 2.23
N GLN A 304 15.85 -4.02 2.10
CA GLN A 304 16.81 -4.02 1.01
C GLN A 304 16.79 -5.36 0.24
N ASP A 305 15.65 -6.01 0.16
CA ASP A 305 15.50 -7.28 -0.57
C ASP A 305 15.44 -7.05 -2.09
N GLY A 306 16.54 -6.51 -2.60
CA GLY A 306 16.96 -6.41 -4.00
C GLY A 306 16.03 -5.64 -4.96
N HIS A 307 14.74 -5.49 -4.67
CA HIS A 307 13.75 -5.11 -5.68
C HIS A 307 12.60 -4.26 -5.15
N LYS A 308 12.57 -3.98 -3.84
CA LYS A 308 11.53 -3.14 -3.22
C LYS A 308 12.15 -1.87 -2.67
N LEU A 309 12.62 -1.05 -3.58
CA LEU A 309 13.29 0.20 -3.25
C LEU A 309 12.37 1.25 -2.60
N GLU A 310 11.04 1.12 -2.72
CA GLU A 310 10.11 2.14 -2.25
C GLU A 310 10.26 2.52 -0.77
N GLN A 311 10.52 1.52 0.10
CA GLN A 311 10.68 1.76 1.54
C GLN A 311 12.02 2.45 1.82
N PHE A 312 13.06 2.00 1.13
CA PHE A 312 14.40 2.55 1.22
C PHE A 312 14.41 4.01 0.74
N VAL A 313 13.95 4.26 -0.48
CA VAL A 313 13.91 5.59 -1.08
C VAL A 313 13.09 6.55 -0.21
N ARG A 314 11.92 6.13 0.25
CA ARG A 314 11.09 6.93 1.15
C ARG A 314 11.78 7.25 2.46
N ALA A 315 12.35 6.26 3.13
CA ALA A 315 13.01 6.45 4.42
C ALA A 315 14.13 7.49 4.31
N TYR A 316 15.02 7.33 3.34
CA TYR A 316 16.14 8.25 3.14
C TYR A 316 15.74 9.61 2.58
N ALA A 317 14.64 9.72 1.85
CA ALA A 317 14.11 11.01 1.43
C ALA A 317 13.60 11.86 2.61
N PHE A 318 13.05 11.23 3.64
CA PHE A 318 12.55 11.93 4.82
C PHE A 318 13.58 12.08 5.95
N GLU A 319 14.65 11.29 5.98
CA GLU A 319 15.64 11.30 7.06
C GLU A 319 16.25 12.69 7.31
N PRO A 320 16.60 13.50 6.27
CA PRO A 320 17.17 14.84 6.46
C PRO A 320 16.27 15.81 7.23
N TYR A 321 14.96 15.55 7.26
CA TYR A 321 14.00 16.38 8.00
C TYR A 321 13.90 16.01 9.49
N GLY A 322 14.57 14.96 9.96
CA GLY A 322 14.66 14.58 11.36
C GLY A 322 13.40 14.01 11.99
N PHE A 323 12.44 13.56 11.18
CA PHE A 323 11.17 12.99 11.70
C PHE A 323 11.35 11.62 12.36
N PHE A 324 12.34 10.85 11.94
CA PHE A 324 12.67 9.52 12.45
C PHE A 324 14.15 9.20 12.17
N LYS A 325 14.64 8.08 12.69
CA LYS A 325 15.96 7.55 12.38
C LYS A 325 15.83 6.40 11.39
N VAL A 326 16.75 6.33 10.42
CA VAL A 326 16.91 5.21 9.49
C VAL A 326 18.08 4.35 9.92
N LEU A 327 17.94 3.01 9.88
CA LEU A 327 18.98 2.03 10.20
C LEU A 327 19.21 1.06 9.04
#